data_c14cb04a44b8f0f3cc0c8227a9322a6a
#
_entry.id   c14cb04a44b8f0f3cc0c8227a9322a6a
#
_cell.length_a   1.000
_cell.length_b   1.000
_cell.length_c   1.000
_cell.angle_alpha   90.00
_cell.angle_beta   90.00
_cell.angle_gamma   90.00
#
_symmetry.space_group_name_H-M   'P 1'
#
loop_
_entity.id
_entity.type
_entity.pdbx_description
1 polymer ?
#
loop_
_entity_poly.entity_id
_entity_poly.type
_entity_poly.pdbx_seq_one_letter_code
_entity_poly.pdbx_strand_id
1 'polypeptide(L)'
;MEERFPIPAGLSDCLQTEYGFVLRDIAPAERGFYGETWKIRTHAGAYFAKLDRWPCHKESYRASLPIVQYIADGGIAFVPRVIATRRGQLCCAFQGGILAVFAFAPGALLEEYAVEDLYGCLSQVYALRTDGLALEAEDFGCAIPQTCARLAQAPELPDAARVALEKRQSAIARYANRLARFSAICQKDRSDFHITHGDAGGNFLSDGKQFFLVDWDSVKLAPIERDAWVFMSNPAQLCAIQRTINQNGIAYSLRWERLCYYSYFYFFSYLEGYLSSILSAAQERRGAQIAADMAAYLADSWIYARLDAADASVTENSLAASFAQAEKTPCKSAGSTLQ
;
A
#
# COMPACT_ATOMS: atom_id res chain seq x y z
N MET A 1 -2.11 -10.79 20.42
CA MET A 1 -2.55 -9.57 21.18
C MET A 1 -1.91 -8.40 20.44
N GLU A 2 -2.72 -7.66 19.69
CA GLU A 2 -2.21 -6.49 18.94
C GLU A 2 -1.73 -5.43 19.93
N GLU A 3 -0.47 -5.03 19.83
CA GLU A 3 0.07 -3.93 20.64
C GLU A 3 -0.58 -2.63 20.18
N ARG A 4 -1.50 -2.12 21.00
CA ARG A 4 -2.08 -0.79 20.81
C ARG A 4 -1.11 0.25 21.38
N PHE A 5 -0.82 1.29 20.62
CA PHE A 5 0.00 2.37 21.13
C PHE A 5 -0.72 3.11 22.29
N PRO A 6 -0.03 3.38 23.40
CA PRO A 6 -0.58 4.24 24.45
C PRO A 6 -0.81 5.65 23.89
N ILE A 7 -1.72 6.38 24.51
CA ILE A 7 -1.96 7.78 24.16
C ILE A 7 -0.74 8.59 24.58
N PRO A 8 -0.02 9.25 23.65
CA PRO A 8 1.18 10.00 23.99
C PRO A 8 0.83 11.24 24.83
N ALA A 9 1.71 11.58 25.75
CA ALA A 9 1.57 12.81 26.53
C ALA A 9 1.47 14.03 25.59
N GLY A 10 0.53 14.94 25.89
CA GLY A 10 0.33 16.17 25.09
C GLY A 10 -0.45 15.97 23.79
N LEU A 11 -0.90 14.75 23.40
CA LEU A 11 -1.72 14.57 22.20
C LEU A 11 -3.05 15.35 22.34
N SER A 12 -3.69 15.31 23.50
CA SER A 12 -4.92 16.08 23.76
C SER A 12 -4.72 17.57 23.57
N ASP A 13 -3.64 18.13 24.12
CA ASP A 13 -3.33 19.54 23.99
C ASP A 13 -3.02 19.95 22.55
N CYS A 14 -2.30 19.09 21.83
CA CYS A 14 -2.01 19.29 20.40
C CYS A 14 -3.31 19.32 19.58
N LEU A 15 -4.22 18.37 19.79
CA LEU A 15 -5.50 18.32 19.07
C LEU A 15 -6.40 19.51 19.39
N GLN A 16 -6.41 19.98 20.63
CA GLN A 16 -7.15 21.18 21.03
C GLN A 16 -6.53 22.46 20.41
N THR A 17 -5.21 22.58 20.47
CA THR A 17 -4.50 23.79 20.00
C THR A 17 -4.50 23.89 18.49
N GLU A 18 -4.09 22.83 17.80
CA GLU A 18 -3.90 22.85 16.35
C GLU A 18 -5.21 22.65 15.58
N TYR A 19 -6.11 21.78 16.06
CA TYR A 19 -7.36 21.47 15.35
C TYR A 19 -8.60 22.11 15.99
N GLY A 20 -8.50 22.66 17.20
CA GLY A 20 -9.62 23.30 17.90
C GLY A 20 -10.64 22.28 18.43
N PHE A 21 -10.24 21.05 18.64
CA PHE A 21 -11.17 20.02 19.07
C PHE A 21 -11.58 20.18 20.55
N VAL A 22 -12.89 20.03 20.79
CA VAL A 22 -13.44 19.82 22.13
C VAL A 22 -13.55 18.31 22.34
N LEU A 23 -12.51 17.74 22.94
CA LEU A 23 -12.35 16.30 23.07
C LEU A 23 -13.35 15.71 24.07
N ARG A 24 -13.92 14.56 23.74
CA ARG A 24 -14.68 13.68 24.65
C ARG A 24 -13.85 12.47 25.05
N ASP A 25 -13.15 11.88 24.07
CA ASP A 25 -12.41 10.65 24.27
C ASP A 25 -11.32 10.50 23.20
N ILE A 26 -10.21 9.87 23.58
CA ILE A 26 -9.15 9.41 22.68
C ILE A 26 -8.91 7.95 23.02
N ALA A 27 -9.00 7.07 22.03
CA ALA A 27 -8.73 5.64 22.19
C ALA A 27 -7.70 5.17 21.18
N PRO A 28 -6.77 4.28 21.53
CA PRO A 28 -5.89 3.65 20.57
C PRO A 28 -6.71 2.98 19.45
N ALA A 29 -6.28 3.14 18.21
CA ALA A 29 -6.81 2.41 17.06
C ALA A 29 -5.90 1.21 16.73
N GLU A 30 -6.29 0.40 15.78
CA GLU A 30 -5.46 -0.68 15.26
C GLU A 30 -4.18 -0.12 14.65
N ARG A 31 -3.09 -0.84 14.83
CA ARG A 31 -1.77 -0.39 14.43
C ARG A 31 -1.56 -0.47 12.93
N GLY A 32 -1.20 0.64 12.30
CA GLY A 32 -0.57 0.64 10.98
C GLY A 32 0.91 0.22 11.04
N PHE A 33 1.50 -0.16 9.91
CA PHE A 33 2.91 -0.60 9.86
C PHE A 33 3.88 0.52 10.25
N TYR A 34 3.65 1.75 9.76
CA TYR A 34 4.52 2.91 9.96
C TYR A 34 3.97 3.97 10.92
N GLY A 35 2.72 3.89 11.37
CA GLY A 35 2.07 4.96 12.12
C GLY A 35 1.50 4.53 13.45
N GLU A 36 1.53 5.47 14.40
CA GLU A 36 0.76 5.38 15.63
C GLU A 36 -0.62 5.99 15.39
N THR A 37 -1.70 5.32 15.78
CA THR A 37 -3.05 5.69 15.37
C THR A 37 -4.02 5.74 16.56
N TRP A 38 -4.94 6.72 16.51
CA TRP A 38 -5.96 6.91 17.54
C TRP A 38 -7.31 7.28 16.93
N LYS A 39 -8.36 6.75 17.52
CA LYS A 39 -9.72 7.20 17.31
C LYS A 39 -10.02 8.35 18.27
N ILE A 40 -10.51 9.45 17.72
CA ILE A 40 -10.82 10.67 18.47
C ILE A 40 -12.32 10.90 18.43
N ARG A 41 -12.92 11.12 19.58
CA ARG A 41 -14.31 11.52 19.71
C ARG A 41 -14.41 12.96 20.21
N THR A 42 -15.20 13.77 19.54
CA THR A 42 -15.50 15.14 19.90
C THR A 42 -17.00 15.36 19.99
N HIS A 43 -17.42 16.55 20.36
CA HIS A 43 -18.84 16.94 20.27
C HIS A 43 -19.33 17.06 18.81
N ALA A 44 -18.42 17.35 17.86
CA ALA A 44 -18.74 17.51 16.46
C ALA A 44 -18.74 16.20 15.64
N GLY A 45 -18.11 15.13 16.17
CA GLY A 45 -18.02 13.85 15.45
C GLY A 45 -16.83 13.00 15.87
N ALA A 46 -16.59 11.97 15.10
CA ALA A 46 -15.45 11.07 15.25
C ALA A 46 -14.39 11.36 14.18
N TYR A 47 -13.14 11.20 14.56
CA TYR A 47 -11.97 11.42 13.72
C TYR A 47 -10.94 10.31 13.93
N PHE A 48 -10.01 10.20 13.01
CA PHE A 48 -8.87 9.30 13.08
C PHE A 48 -7.59 10.13 13.02
N ALA A 49 -6.71 9.95 13.99
CA ALA A 49 -5.40 10.61 13.99
C ALA A 49 -4.31 9.59 13.71
N LYS A 50 -3.36 9.96 12.84
CA LYS A 50 -2.17 9.18 12.50
C LYS A 50 -0.93 10.03 12.71
N LEU A 51 0.03 9.50 13.48
CA LEU A 51 1.33 10.10 13.72
C LEU A 51 2.41 9.24 13.09
N ASP A 52 3.14 9.80 12.16
CA ASP A 52 4.30 9.17 11.55
C ASP A 52 5.60 9.80 12.05
N ARG A 53 6.48 8.98 12.62
CA ARG A 53 7.78 9.39 13.14
C ARG A 53 8.96 8.80 12.35
N TRP A 54 8.68 7.94 11.36
CA TRP A 54 9.71 7.24 10.61
C TRP A 54 10.45 8.18 9.66
N PRO A 55 11.76 8.39 9.83
CA PRO A 55 12.50 9.34 9.01
C PRO A 55 12.41 9.10 7.50
N CYS A 56 12.34 7.82 7.10
CA CYS A 56 12.24 7.43 5.69
C CYS A 56 10.81 7.56 5.12
N HIS A 57 9.78 7.63 5.96
CA HIS A 57 8.37 7.62 5.52
C HIS A 57 7.66 8.95 5.70
N LYS A 58 7.96 9.70 6.78
CA LYS A 58 7.22 10.92 7.16
C LYS A 58 7.11 11.98 6.06
N GLU A 59 8.08 12.10 5.15
CA GLU A 59 8.02 13.10 4.08
C GLU A 59 7.08 12.67 2.96
N SER A 60 7.06 11.37 2.60
CA SER A 60 6.07 10.85 1.64
C SER A 60 4.67 10.91 2.24
N TYR A 61 4.51 10.60 3.52
CA TYR A 61 3.25 10.79 4.25
C TYR A 61 2.76 12.23 4.19
N ARG A 62 3.64 13.23 4.47
CA ARG A 62 3.29 14.64 4.33
C ARG A 62 2.88 14.99 2.90
N ALA A 63 3.62 14.51 1.90
CA ALA A 63 3.36 14.78 0.50
C ALA A 63 2.05 14.13 0.00
N SER A 64 1.60 13.03 0.62
CA SER A 64 0.33 12.37 0.26
C SER A 64 -0.91 13.18 0.66
N LEU A 65 -0.86 13.92 1.77
CA LEU A 65 -2.04 14.59 2.35
C LEU A 65 -2.77 15.56 1.38
N PRO A 66 -2.07 16.42 0.61
CA PRO A 66 -2.74 17.26 -0.39
C PRO A 66 -3.46 16.46 -1.47
N ILE A 67 -2.93 15.28 -1.83
CA ILE A 67 -3.53 14.40 -2.83
C ILE A 67 -4.77 13.71 -2.26
N VAL A 68 -4.71 13.21 -1.02
CA VAL A 68 -5.89 12.67 -0.31
C VAL A 68 -6.99 13.72 -0.23
N GLN A 69 -6.64 14.96 0.11
CA GLN A 69 -7.60 16.07 0.13
C GLN A 69 -8.18 16.33 -1.26
N TYR A 70 -7.35 16.34 -2.31
CA TYR A 70 -7.79 16.50 -3.70
C TYR A 70 -8.78 15.41 -4.12
N ILE A 71 -8.49 14.14 -3.79
CA ILE A 71 -9.39 13.02 -4.08
C ILE A 71 -10.74 13.22 -3.38
N ALA A 72 -10.73 13.56 -2.09
CA ALA A 72 -11.94 13.81 -1.31
C ALA A 72 -12.74 15.04 -1.82
N ASP A 73 -12.05 16.11 -2.24
CA ASP A 73 -12.67 17.31 -2.82
C ASP A 73 -13.24 17.05 -4.21
N GLY A 74 -12.72 16.04 -4.92
CA GLY A 74 -13.30 15.52 -6.16
C GLY A 74 -14.64 14.80 -6.01
N GLY A 75 -15.20 14.76 -4.79
CA GLY A 75 -16.49 14.14 -4.49
C GLY A 75 -16.44 12.65 -4.23
N ILE A 76 -15.25 12.08 -4.03
CA ILE A 76 -15.05 10.66 -3.76
C ILE A 76 -15.29 10.40 -2.27
N ALA A 77 -16.51 9.98 -1.92
CA ALA A 77 -16.98 9.88 -0.54
C ALA A 77 -16.36 8.74 0.26
N PHE A 78 -15.81 7.71 -0.38
CA PHE A 78 -15.18 6.57 0.29
C PHE A 78 -13.71 6.85 0.73
N VAL A 79 -13.14 7.99 0.36
CA VAL A 79 -11.81 8.42 0.82
C VAL A 79 -11.99 9.39 1.99
N PRO A 80 -11.46 9.07 3.18
CA PRO A 80 -11.58 9.93 4.34
C PRO A 80 -10.89 11.27 4.12
N ARG A 81 -11.66 12.36 4.25
CA ARG A 81 -11.15 13.73 4.12
C ARG A 81 -10.09 14.03 5.18
N VAL A 82 -9.01 14.71 4.79
CA VAL A 82 -8.04 15.28 5.74
C VAL A 82 -8.67 16.47 6.45
N ILE A 83 -8.51 16.54 7.76
CA ILE A 83 -8.99 17.67 8.57
C ILE A 83 -7.88 18.71 8.70
N ALA A 84 -8.11 19.88 8.17
CA ALA A 84 -7.14 20.96 8.28
C ALA A 84 -7.01 21.48 9.71
N THR A 85 -5.81 21.88 10.11
CA THR A 85 -5.57 22.61 11.34
C THR A 85 -6.26 23.99 11.31
N ARG A 86 -6.35 24.67 12.45
CA ARG A 86 -6.89 26.06 12.55
C ARG A 86 -6.12 27.07 11.66
N ARG A 87 -4.89 26.72 11.23
CA ARG A 87 -4.06 27.54 10.32
C ARG A 87 -4.19 27.09 8.85
N GLY A 88 -5.10 26.16 8.55
CA GLY A 88 -5.31 25.65 7.20
C GLY A 88 -4.25 24.63 6.73
N GLN A 89 -3.39 24.14 7.62
CA GLN A 89 -2.40 23.10 7.27
C GLN A 89 -3.04 21.71 7.37
N LEU A 90 -2.63 20.76 6.52
CA LEU A 90 -3.17 19.39 6.51
C LEU A 90 -2.54 18.48 7.60
N CYS A 91 -1.48 18.92 8.24
CA CYS A 91 -0.82 18.24 9.35
C CYS A 91 -0.12 19.24 10.27
N CYS A 92 0.33 18.77 11.42
CA CYS A 92 1.20 19.53 12.32
C CYS A 92 2.38 18.66 12.78
N ALA A 93 3.44 19.32 13.27
CA ALA A 93 4.54 18.62 13.92
C ALA A 93 4.12 18.20 15.33
N PHE A 94 4.37 16.96 15.70
CA PHE A 94 4.12 16.46 17.05
C PHE A 94 5.17 15.41 17.43
N GLN A 95 5.88 15.63 18.56
CA GLN A 95 6.90 14.72 19.12
C GLN A 95 7.88 14.16 18.09
N GLY A 96 8.42 15.00 17.22
CA GLY A 96 9.39 14.62 16.18
C GLY A 96 8.79 13.95 14.93
N GLY A 97 7.48 13.75 14.91
CA GLY A 97 6.73 13.19 13.78
C GLY A 97 5.78 14.21 13.14
N ILE A 98 4.99 13.71 12.21
CA ILE A 98 3.93 14.40 11.49
C ILE A 98 2.60 13.81 11.94
N LEU A 99 1.76 14.64 12.56
CA LEU A 99 0.40 14.28 12.97
C LEU A 99 -0.59 14.84 11.95
N ALA A 100 -1.37 13.96 11.33
CA ALA A 100 -2.53 14.33 10.53
C ALA A 100 -3.81 13.73 11.11
N VAL A 101 -4.92 14.41 10.85
CA VAL A 101 -6.25 13.98 11.30
C VAL A 101 -7.15 13.81 10.08
N PHE A 102 -7.95 12.76 10.10
CA PHE A 102 -8.89 12.42 9.05
C PHE A 102 -10.31 12.29 9.60
N ALA A 103 -11.30 12.51 8.75
CA ALA A 103 -12.66 12.07 9.05
C ALA A 103 -12.65 10.57 9.36
N PHE A 104 -13.44 10.16 10.35
CA PHE A 104 -13.47 8.75 10.73
C PHE A 104 -14.20 7.91 9.68
N ALA A 105 -13.53 6.91 9.11
CA ALA A 105 -14.15 5.89 8.28
C ALA A 105 -14.76 4.81 9.19
N PRO A 106 -16.09 4.64 9.21
CA PRO A 106 -16.72 3.57 9.98
C PRO A 106 -16.52 2.22 9.29
N GLY A 107 -16.74 1.15 10.03
CA GLY A 107 -16.69 -0.22 9.52
C GLY A 107 -15.46 -0.99 9.98
N ALA A 108 -15.33 -2.19 9.43
CA ALA A 108 -14.22 -3.10 9.68
C ALA A 108 -13.45 -3.34 8.38
N LEU A 109 -12.18 -3.71 8.54
CA LEU A 109 -11.35 -4.16 7.43
C LEU A 109 -11.98 -5.42 6.81
N LEU A 110 -12.03 -5.47 5.50
CA LEU A 110 -12.51 -6.63 4.78
C LEU A 110 -11.35 -7.60 4.54
N GLU A 111 -11.42 -8.78 5.14
CA GLU A 111 -10.47 -9.88 4.88
C GLU A 111 -10.72 -10.50 3.50
N GLU A 112 -11.99 -10.56 3.09
CA GLU A 112 -12.42 -11.05 1.79
C GLU A 112 -13.37 -10.02 1.15
N TYR A 113 -13.21 -9.76 -0.14
CA TYR A 113 -14.05 -8.86 -0.94
C TYR A 113 -14.03 -9.25 -2.42
N ALA A 114 -15.06 -8.86 -3.15
CA ALA A 114 -15.04 -8.94 -4.60
C ALA A 114 -14.08 -7.90 -5.18
N VAL A 115 -13.20 -8.31 -6.09
CA VAL A 115 -12.26 -7.37 -6.74
C VAL A 115 -12.99 -6.28 -7.51
N GLU A 116 -14.20 -6.57 -7.98
CA GLU A 116 -15.09 -5.63 -8.65
C GLU A 116 -15.50 -4.46 -7.75
N ASP A 117 -15.72 -4.71 -6.45
CA ASP A 117 -16.07 -3.66 -5.48
C ASP A 117 -14.89 -2.72 -5.26
N LEU A 118 -13.69 -3.27 -5.01
CA LEU A 118 -12.48 -2.49 -4.82
C LEU A 118 -12.16 -1.67 -6.08
N TYR A 119 -12.17 -2.30 -7.26
CA TYR A 119 -11.82 -1.60 -8.51
C TYR A 119 -12.94 -0.71 -9.03
N GLY A 120 -14.18 -0.95 -8.62
CA GLY A 120 -15.27 0.00 -8.78
C GLY A 120 -15.02 1.31 -8.03
N CYS A 121 -14.50 1.23 -6.80
CA CYS A 121 -14.04 2.39 -6.05
C CYS A 121 -12.79 3.02 -6.71
N LEU A 122 -11.74 2.26 -6.92
CA LEU A 122 -10.49 2.76 -7.48
C LEU A 122 -10.67 3.42 -8.87
N SER A 123 -11.59 2.92 -9.69
CA SER A 123 -11.89 3.51 -11.00
C SER A 123 -12.34 4.96 -10.91
N GLN A 124 -13.06 5.35 -9.85
CA GLN A 124 -13.42 6.75 -9.62
C GLN A 124 -12.19 7.63 -9.35
N VAL A 125 -11.19 7.09 -8.66
CA VAL A 125 -9.91 7.79 -8.40
C VAL A 125 -9.08 7.86 -9.68
N TYR A 126 -9.02 6.75 -10.45
CA TYR A 126 -8.29 6.71 -11.72
C TYR A 126 -8.85 7.69 -12.77
N ALA A 127 -10.14 8.03 -12.68
CA ALA A 127 -10.79 8.99 -13.57
C ALA A 127 -10.48 10.45 -13.23
N LEU A 128 -9.87 10.74 -12.07
CA LEU A 128 -9.53 12.11 -11.69
C LEU A 128 -8.44 12.68 -12.61
N ARG A 129 -8.53 13.98 -12.86
CA ARG A 129 -7.49 14.71 -13.61
C ARG A 129 -6.23 14.78 -12.77
N THR A 130 -5.08 14.71 -13.45
CA THR A 130 -3.77 14.74 -12.79
C THR A 130 -2.96 15.97 -13.14
N ASP A 131 -3.47 16.81 -14.04
CA ASP A 131 -2.78 18.02 -14.51
C ASP A 131 -2.56 19.00 -13.35
N GLY A 132 -1.31 19.39 -13.15
CA GLY A 132 -0.94 20.37 -12.12
C GLY A 132 -0.85 19.82 -10.68
N LEU A 133 -1.06 18.52 -10.47
CA LEU A 133 -0.82 17.91 -9.15
C LEU A 133 0.67 17.77 -8.88
N ALA A 134 1.09 18.19 -7.69
CA ALA A 134 2.43 17.91 -7.18
C ALA A 134 2.48 16.49 -6.62
N LEU A 135 2.39 15.50 -7.51
CA LEU A 135 2.40 14.09 -7.19
C LEU A 135 3.60 13.41 -7.86
N GLU A 136 4.34 12.63 -7.07
CA GLU A 136 5.47 11.87 -7.60
C GLU A 136 4.99 10.86 -8.65
N ALA A 137 5.65 10.87 -9.80
CA ALA A 137 5.36 9.93 -10.87
C ALA A 137 6.27 8.70 -10.78
N GLU A 138 5.73 7.53 -11.09
CA GLU A 138 6.48 6.28 -11.17
C GLU A 138 7.61 6.39 -12.20
N ASP A 139 8.82 6.05 -11.80
CA ASP A 139 10.00 6.04 -12.65
C ASP A 139 10.48 4.64 -13.02
N PHE A 140 9.82 3.62 -12.46
CA PHE A 140 10.21 2.22 -12.58
C PHE A 140 11.66 1.96 -12.15
N GLY A 141 12.09 2.58 -11.05
CA GLY A 141 13.43 2.42 -10.51
C GLY A 141 13.74 0.98 -10.11
N CYS A 142 15.03 0.61 -10.17
CA CYS A 142 15.50 -0.74 -9.78
C CYS A 142 16.69 -0.71 -8.81
N ALA A 143 16.84 0.36 -8.05
CA ALA A 143 17.94 0.51 -7.08
C ALA A 143 17.70 -0.20 -5.74
N ILE A 144 16.46 -0.62 -5.45
CA ILE A 144 16.10 -1.20 -4.15
C ILE A 144 16.85 -2.50 -3.80
N PRO A 145 17.20 -3.42 -4.74
CA PRO A 145 18.05 -4.57 -4.43
C PRO A 145 19.43 -4.18 -3.92
N GLN A 146 20.04 -3.11 -4.43
CA GLN A 146 21.34 -2.60 -3.96
C GLN A 146 21.21 -2.03 -2.54
N THR A 147 20.09 -1.36 -2.24
CA THR A 147 19.81 -0.91 -0.86
C THR A 147 19.69 -2.09 0.09
N CYS A 148 18.93 -3.13 -0.27
CA CYS A 148 18.85 -4.37 0.52
C CYS A 148 20.22 -5.02 0.72
N ALA A 149 21.04 -5.12 -0.33
CA ALA A 149 22.39 -5.70 -0.25
C ALA A 149 23.30 -4.91 0.70
N ARG A 150 23.22 -3.58 0.69
CA ARG A 150 23.95 -2.71 1.62
C ARG A 150 23.49 -2.91 3.07
N LEU A 151 22.18 -2.92 3.33
CA LEU A 151 21.62 -3.13 4.66
C LEU A 151 21.96 -4.52 5.21
N ALA A 152 22.00 -5.54 4.34
CA ALA A 152 22.38 -6.90 4.71
C ALA A 152 23.83 -7.05 5.16
N GLN A 153 24.69 -6.08 4.86
CA GLN A 153 26.09 -6.05 5.29
C GLN A 153 26.32 -5.33 6.63
N ALA A 154 25.27 -4.74 7.21
CA ALA A 154 25.39 -4.01 8.47
C ALA A 154 25.85 -4.95 9.59
N PRO A 155 26.86 -4.57 10.42
CA PRO A 155 27.38 -5.42 11.48
C PRO A 155 26.35 -5.71 12.57
N GLU A 156 25.34 -4.85 12.74
CA GLU A 156 24.26 -4.97 13.71
C GLU A 156 23.18 -5.97 13.30
N LEU A 157 23.23 -6.49 12.07
CA LEU A 157 22.21 -7.44 11.59
C LEU A 157 22.32 -8.77 12.38
N PRO A 158 21.23 -9.28 12.99
CA PRO A 158 21.26 -10.55 13.74
C PRO A 158 21.63 -11.75 12.85
N ASP A 159 22.31 -12.75 13.43
CA ASP A 159 22.72 -13.97 12.71
C ASP A 159 21.55 -14.70 12.06
N ALA A 160 20.39 -14.75 12.71
CA ALA A 160 19.17 -15.35 12.15
C ALA A 160 18.77 -14.70 10.81
N ALA A 161 18.87 -13.38 10.72
CA ALA A 161 18.59 -12.64 9.49
C ALA A 161 19.65 -12.93 8.41
N ARG A 162 20.92 -12.99 8.77
CA ARG A 162 22.01 -13.34 7.84
C ARG A 162 21.81 -14.73 7.26
N VAL A 163 21.54 -15.73 8.09
CA VAL A 163 21.30 -17.11 7.67
C VAL A 163 20.09 -17.20 6.73
N ALA A 164 19.02 -16.45 7.01
CA ALA A 164 17.84 -16.41 6.12
C ALA A 164 18.17 -15.83 4.74
N LEU A 165 18.96 -14.75 4.69
CA LEU A 165 19.41 -14.14 3.43
C LEU A 165 20.33 -15.09 2.64
N GLU A 166 21.29 -15.74 3.31
CA GLU A 166 22.21 -16.69 2.68
C GLU A 166 21.46 -17.87 2.04
N LYS A 167 20.49 -18.45 2.76
CA LYS A 167 19.64 -19.53 2.23
C LYS A 167 18.88 -19.15 0.96
N ARG A 168 18.56 -17.88 0.77
CA ARG A 168 17.78 -17.37 -0.38
C ARG A 168 18.62 -16.57 -1.38
N GLN A 169 19.94 -16.50 -1.20
CA GLN A 169 20.84 -15.66 -2.01
C GLN A 169 20.66 -15.83 -3.51
N SER A 170 20.58 -17.08 -4.01
CA SER A 170 20.40 -17.35 -5.43
C SER A 170 19.04 -16.87 -5.96
N ALA A 171 17.97 -17.00 -5.17
CA ALA A 171 16.65 -16.52 -5.53
C ALA A 171 16.61 -14.98 -5.54
N ILE A 172 17.18 -14.35 -4.50
CA ILE A 172 17.28 -12.87 -4.39
C ILE A 172 18.04 -12.31 -5.59
N ALA A 173 19.18 -12.90 -5.97
CA ALA A 173 19.95 -12.48 -7.14
C ALA A 173 19.15 -12.63 -8.45
N ARG A 174 18.41 -13.74 -8.61
CA ARG A 174 17.53 -13.94 -9.76
C ARG A 174 16.45 -12.86 -9.82
N TYR A 175 15.77 -12.57 -8.71
CA TYR A 175 14.72 -11.55 -8.64
C TYR A 175 15.26 -10.14 -8.91
N ALA A 176 16.47 -9.80 -8.45
CA ALA A 176 17.13 -8.53 -8.76
C ALA A 176 17.36 -8.38 -10.27
N ASN A 177 17.84 -9.44 -10.95
CA ASN A 177 18.03 -9.43 -12.39
C ASN A 177 16.69 -9.30 -13.15
N ARG A 178 15.61 -9.94 -12.65
CA ARG A 178 14.26 -9.82 -13.21
C ARG A 178 13.74 -8.39 -13.05
N LEU A 179 13.86 -7.81 -11.85
CA LEU A 179 13.48 -6.42 -11.60
C LEU A 179 14.19 -5.46 -12.57
N ALA A 180 15.51 -5.57 -12.71
CA ALA A 180 16.27 -4.73 -13.63
C ALA A 180 15.80 -4.87 -15.08
N ARG A 181 15.49 -6.10 -15.53
CA ARG A 181 14.95 -6.35 -16.88
C ARG A 181 13.59 -5.67 -17.08
N PHE A 182 12.63 -5.86 -16.15
CA PHE A 182 11.30 -5.27 -16.29
C PHE A 182 11.30 -3.77 -16.07
N SER A 183 12.15 -3.26 -15.20
CA SER A 183 12.42 -1.82 -15.07
C SER A 183 12.80 -1.21 -16.42
N ALA A 184 13.80 -1.78 -17.11
CA ALA A 184 14.26 -1.29 -18.41
C ALA A 184 13.18 -1.37 -19.52
N ILE A 185 12.23 -2.31 -19.42
CA ILE A 185 11.09 -2.40 -20.33
C ILE A 185 10.07 -1.29 -19.99
N CYS A 186 9.67 -1.19 -18.72
CA CYS A 186 8.64 -0.26 -18.28
C CYS A 186 9.06 1.21 -18.41
N GLN A 187 10.34 1.53 -18.24
CA GLN A 187 10.88 2.88 -18.43
C GLN A 187 10.72 3.42 -19.85
N LYS A 188 10.58 2.55 -20.86
CA LYS A 188 10.36 2.95 -22.25
C LYS A 188 8.95 3.46 -22.52
N ASP A 189 8.01 3.11 -21.66
CA ASP A 189 6.62 3.51 -21.78
C ASP A 189 6.05 3.91 -20.41
N ARG A 190 6.02 5.22 -20.17
CA ARG A 190 5.50 5.86 -18.97
C ARG A 190 4.16 6.54 -19.23
N SER A 191 3.36 5.99 -20.13
CA SER A 191 2.02 6.47 -20.47
C SER A 191 0.97 5.87 -19.52
N ASP A 192 -0.23 6.41 -19.60
CA ASP A 192 -1.44 5.90 -18.93
C ASP A 192 -1.29 5.80 -17.42
N PHE A 193 -0.74 6.86 -16.82
CA PHE A 193 -0.59 6.97 -15.37
C PHE A 193 -1.82 7.61 -14.73
N HIS A 194 -2.22 7.07 -13.61
CA HIS A 194 -3.35 7.47 -12.79
C HIS A 194 -2.91 7.71 -11.35
N ILE A 195 -3.74 8.35 -10.54
CA ILE A 195 -3.54 8.40 -9.09
C ILE A 195 -3.77 6.97 -8.56
N THR A 196 -2.74 6.31 -8.06
CA THR A 196 -2.79 4.94 -7.53
C THR A 196 -2.57 4.94 -6.03
N HIS A 197 -3.18 3.97 -5.35
CA HIS A 197 -3.05 3.78 -3.90
C HIS A 197 -1.72 3.12 -3.52
N GLY A 198 -1.39 2.01 -4.16
CA GLY A 198 -0.18 1.19 -3.93
C GLY A 198 -0.31 0.11 -2.86
N ASP A 199 -1.35 0.16 -2.02
CA ASP A 199 -1.65 -0.83 -0.98
C ASP A 199 -3.16 -0.93 -0.70
N ALA A 200 -3.98 -0.92 -1.75
CA ALA A 200 -5.43 -0.82 -1.63
C ALA A 200 -6.07 -2.06 -0.99
N GLY A 201 -5.55 -3.25 -1.29
CA GLY A 201 -6.15 -4.52 -0.88
C GLY A 201 -6.20 -4.74 0.63
N GLY A 202 -5.21 -4.23 1.35
CA GLY A 202 -5.13 -4.32 2.82
C GLY A 202 -5.84 -3.18 3.57
N ASN A 203 -6.45 -2.23 2.85
CA ASN A 203 -6.97 -0.99 3.42
C ASN A 203 -8.42 -0.70 3.01
N PHE A 204 -9.15 -1.76 2.62
CA PHE A 204 -10.53 -1.69 2.16
C PHE A 204 -11.49 -2.08 3.29
N LEU A 205 -12.35 -1.14 3.70
CA LEU A 205 -13.28 -1.29 4.83
C LEU A 205 -14.72 -1.26 4.35
N SER A 206 -15.63 -1.84 5.14
CA SER A 206 -17.06 -1.67 4.97
C SER A 206 -17.79 -1.55 6.30
N ASP A 207 -18.84 -0.73 6.35
CA ASP A 207 -19.80 -0.67 7.44
C ASP A 207 -21.09 -1.47 7.14
N GLY A 208 -21.08 -2.27 6.06
CA GLY A 208 -22.23 -3.02 5.56
C GLY A 208 -23.18 -2.21 4.67
N LYS A 209 -22.94 -0.91 4.46
CA LYS A 209 -23.73 -0.02 3.60
C LYS A 209 -22.88 0.62 2.51
N GLN A 210 -21.65 0.95 2.83
CA GLN A 210 -20.72 1.59 1.91
C GLN A 210 -19.30 1.12 2.20
N PHE A 211 -18.44 1.33 1.23
CA PHE A 211 -17.02 1.04 1.32
C PHE A 211 -16.23 2.29 1.71
N PHE A 212 -15.04 2.05 2.30
CA PHE A 212 -14.03 3.07 2.55
C PHE A 212 -12.68 2.52 2.15
N LEU A 213 -11.83 3.39 1.61
CA LEU A 213 -10.45 3.07 1.29
C LEU A 213 -9.56 4.06 2.05
N VAL A 214 -8.75 3.52 2.95
CA VAL A 214 -7.92 4.28 3.90
C VAL A 214 -6.44 4.07 3.61
N ASP A 215 -5.57 4.77 4.33
CA ASP A 215 -4.11 4.63 4.28
C ASP A 215 -3.48 4.93 2.92
N TRP A 216 -3.71 6.15 2.42
CA TRP A 216 -3.20 6.68 1.15
C TRP A 216 -1.75 7.21 1.23
N ASP A 217 -0.94 6.75 2.19
CA ASP A 217 0.42 7.28 2.42
C ASP A 217 1.37 7.05 1.25
N SER A 218 1.08 6.02 0.46
CA SER A 218 1.87 5.62 -0.70
C SER A 218 1.31 6.12 -2.03
N VAL A 219 0.39 7.09 -2.01
CA VAL A 219 -0.23 7.60 -3.25
C VAL A 219 0.83 8.08 -4.24
N LYS A 220 0.67 7.70 -5.50
CA LYS A 220 1.64 7.99 -6.57
C LYS A 220 0.93 8.09 -7.92
N LEU A 221 1.47 8.89 -8.82
CA LEU A 221 1.08 8.89 -10.23
C LEU A 221 1.75 7.69 -10.91
N ALA A 222 1.00 6.64 -11.18
CA ALA A 222 1.54 5.38 -11.66
C ALA A 222 0.51 4.62 -12.51
N PRO A 223 0.91 3.56 -13.23
CA PRO A 223 -0.03 2.71 -13.94
C PRO A 223 -0.87 1.88 -12.97
N ILE A 224 -2.05 1.47 -13.41
CA ILE A 224 -3.03 0.72 -12.60
C ILE A 224 -2.46 -0.62 -12.08
N GLU A 225 -1.48 -1.18 -12.76
CA GLU A 225 -0.79 -2.40 -12.33
C GLU A 225 -0.12 -2.25 -10.95
N ARG A 226 0.15 -1.02 -10.49
CA ARG A 226 0.66 -0.76 -9.14
C ARG A 226 -0.34 -1.15 -8.04
N ASP A 227 -1.63 -1.10 -8.34
CA ASP A 227 -2.68 -1.58 -7.44
C ASP A 227 -3.09 -3.03 -7.74
N ALA A 228 -2.86 -3.51 -8.98
CA ALA A 228 -3.31 -4.82 -9.45
C ALA A 228 -2.31 -5.97 -9.25
N TRP A 229 -1.03 -5.71 -9.00
CA TRP A 229 0.01 -6.73 -8.96
C TRP A 229 -0.24 -7.81 -7.90
N VAL A 230 -0.91 -7.50 -6.80
CA VAL A 230 -1.23 -8.49 -5.75
C VAL A 230 -2.10 -9.64 -6.28
N PHE A 231 -2.81 -9.43 -7.38
CA PHE A 231 -3.66 -10.41 -8.05
C PHE A 231 -2.93 -11.18 -9.18
N MET A 232 -1.60 -10.98 -9.34
CA MET A 232 -0.77 -11.57 -10.38
C MET A 232 -0.89 -13.09 -10.47
N SER A 233 -1.08 -13.79 -9.36
CA SER A 233 -1.25 -15.24 -9.29
C SER A 233 -2.67 -15.73 -9.62
N ASN A 234 -3.61 -14.81 -9.90
CA ASN A 234 -4.99 -15.16 -10.21
C ASN A 234 -5.48 -14.48 -11.50
N PRO A 235 -5.30 -15.12 -12.67
CA PRO A 235 -5.71 -14.55 -13.96
C PRO A 235 -7.21 -14.20 -14.04
N ALA A 236 -8.08 -14.95 -13.35
CA ALA A 236 -9.52 -14.66 -13.36
C ALA A 236 -9.82 -13.32 -12.66
N GLN A 237 -9.14 -13.03 -11.54
CA GLN A 237 -9.27 -11.73 -10.87
C GLN A 237 -8.67 -10.60 -11.71
N LEU A 238 -7.53 -10.79 -12.37
CA LEU A 238 -6.99 -9.78 -13.30
C LEU A 238 -7.95 -9.48 -14.45
N CYS A 239 -8.61 -10.49 -15.01
CA CYS A 239 -9.66 -10.30 -16.04
C CYS A 239 -10.88 -9.55 -15.47
N ALA A 240 -11.29 -9.84 -14.23
CA ALA A 240 -12.38 -9.13 -13.58
C ALA A 240 -12.01 -7.65 -13.34
N ILE A 241 -10.79 -7.38 -12.85
CA ILE A 241 -10.23 -6.03 -12.68
C ILE A 241 -10.26 -5.27 -14.01
N GLN A 242 -9.71 -5.88 -15.06
CA GLN A 242 -9.68 -5.27 -16.40
C GLN A 242 -11.08 -4.88 -16.90
N ARG A 243 -12.04 -5.80 -16.75
CA ARG A 243 -13.43 -5.54 -17.14
C ARG A 243 -14.07 -4.42 -16.32
N THR A 244 -13.87 -4.44 -14.99
CA THR A 244 -14.43 -3.43 -14.09
C THR A 244 -13.92 -2.03 -14.42
N ILE A 245 -12.63 -1.88 -14.64
CA ILE A 245 -12.00 -0.61 -15.04
C ILE A 245 -12.63 -0.09 -16.34
N ASN A 246 -12.72 -0.95 -17.37
CA ASN A 246 -13.27 -0.56 -18.66
C ASN A 246 -14.79 -0.25 -18.60
N GLN A 247 -15.56 -1.00 -17.82
CA GLN A 247 -16.98 -0.74 -17.57
C GLN A 247 -17.22 0.60 -16.85
N ASN A 248 -16.25 1.05 -16.03
CA ASN A 248 -16.29 2.36 -15.39
C ASN A 248 -15.72 3.49 -16.29
N GLY A 249 -15.56 3.25 -17.58
CA GLY A 249 -15.22 4.29 -18.57
C GLY A 249 -13.73 4.58 -18.73
N ILE A 250 -12.85 3.79 -18.13
CA ILE A 250 -11.41 3.96 -18.28
C ILE A 250 -10.91 2.97 -19.33
N ALA A 251 -10.56 3.49 -20.51
CA ALA A 251 -10.00 2.69 -21.60
C ALA A 251 -8.55 2.30 -21.25
N TYR A 252 -8.38 1.20 -20.54
CA TYR A 252 -7.10 0.71 -20.05
C TYR A 252 -6.90 -0.76 -20.41
N SER A 253 -5.64 -1.15 -20.61
CA SER A 253 -5.27 -2.55 -20.78
C SER A 253 -4.09 -2.86 -19.86
N LEU A 254 -4.29 -3.78 -18.93
CA LEU A 254 -3.24 -4.22 -18.01
C LEU A 254 -2.06 -4.79 -18.79
N ARG A 255 -0.87 -4.33 -18.46
CA ARG A 255 0.39 -4.75 -19.11
C ARG A 255 1.15 -5.70 -18.22
N TRP A 256 1.44 -6.84 -18.78
CA TRP A 256 2.10 -7.91 -18.06
C TRP A 256 3.49 -7.51 -17.52
N GLU A 257 4.25 -6.78 -18.29
CA GLU A 257 5.58 -6.32 -17.91
C GLU A 257 5.55 -5.42 -16.67
N ARG A 258 4.51 -4.61 -16.52
CA ARG A 258 4.28 -3.76 -15.35
C ARG A 258 3.87 -4.58 -14.12
N LEU A 259 3.01 -5.59 -14.29
CA LEU A 259 2.66 -6.53 -13.21
C LEU A 259 3.89 -7.31 -12.73
N CYS A 260 4.74 -7.78 -13.64
CA CYS A 260 6.02 -8.42 -13.31
C CYS A 260 6.94 -7.45 -12.56
N TYR A 261 7.09 -6.22 -13.05
CA TYR A 261 7.90 -5.20 -12.38
C TYR A 261 7.47 -5.03 -10.93
N TYR A 262 6.19 -4.79 -10.68
CA TYR A 262 5.70 -4.59 -9.31
C TYR A 262 5.82 -5.83 -8.43
N SER A 263 5.66 -7.03 -8.97
CA SER A 263 5.86 -8.27 -8.20
C SER A 263 7.29 -8.35 -7.65
N TYR A 264 8.31 -8.08 -8.48
CA TYR A 264 9.70 -8.09 -8.02
C TYR A 264 10.06 -6.85 -7.20
N PHE A 265 9.52 -5.67 -7.55
CA PHE A 265 9.75 -4.44 -6.80
C PHE A 265 9.25 -4.57 -5.35
N TYR A 266 8.01 -5.01 -5.15
CA TYR A 266 7.45 -5.14 -3.82
C TYR A 266 8.10 -6.27 -3.00
N PHE A 267 8.60 -7.33 -3.63
CA PHE A 267 9.44 -8.28 -2.92
C PHE A 267 10.63 -7.58 -2.25
N PHE A 268 11.35 -6.73 -2.96
CA PHE A 268 12.48 -5.99 -2.40
C PHE A 268 12.02 -4.88 -1.45
N SER A 269 10.88 -4.26 -1.68
CA SER A 269 10.31 -3.23 -0.81
C SER A 269 10.00 -3.81 0.59
N TYR A 270 9.38 -4.98 0.67
CA TYR A 270 9.18 -5.66 1.94
C TYR A 270 10.49 -6.09 2.58
N LEU A 271 11.44 -6.62 1.81
CA LEU A 271 12.75 -7.02 2.33
C LEU A 271 13.52 -5.81 2.88
N GLU A 272 13.51 -4.69 2.20
CA GLU A 272 14.11 -3.43 2.66
C GLU A 272 13.45 -2.95 3.95
N GLY A 273 12.12 -2.98 4.02
CA GLY A 273 11.37 -2.62 5.21
C GLY A 273 11.74 -3.47 6.43
N TYR A 274 11.88 -4.79 6.27
CA TYR A 274 12.35 -5.67 7.34
C TYR A 274 13.77 -5.31 7.77
N LEU A 275 14.72 -5.17 6.83
CA LEU A 275 16.12 -4.88 7.13
C LEU A 275 16.25 -3.53 7.84
N SER A 276 15.59 -2.49 7.34
CA SER A 276 15.59 -1.16 7.96
C SER A 276 14.98 -1.19 9.37
N SER A 277 13.90 -1.93 9.57
CA SER A 277 13.23 -2.08 10.87
C SER A 277 14.10 -2.85 11.87
N ILE A 278 14.78 -3.92 11.46
CA ILE A 278 15.73 -4.66 12.29
C ILE A 278 16.85 -3.74 12.76
N LEU A 279 17.48 -2.99 11.85
CA LEU A 279 18.60 -2.11 12.17
C LEU A 279 18.17 -0.92 13.05
N SER A 280 16.96 -0.40 12.86
CA SER A 280 16.40 0.66 13.71
C SER A 280 16.05 0.15 15.12
N ALA A 281 15.66 -1.11 15.25
CA ALA A 281 15.25 -1.75 16.50
C ALA A 281 16.38 -2.60 17.15
N ALA A 282 17.62 -2.53 16.65
CA ALA A 282 18.74 -3.40 17.06
C ALA A 282 19.07 -3.32 18.56
N GLN A 283 18.64 -2.27 19.27
CA GLN A 283 18.83 -2.10 20.71
C GLN A 283 17.65 -2.59 21.55
N GLU A 284 16.57 -3.12 20.93
CA GLU A 284 15.34 -3.54 21.58
C GLU A 284 15.08 -5.04 21.34
N ARG A 285 14.38 -5.70 22.30
CA ARG A 285 13.86 -7.08 22.12
C ARG A 285 13.06 -7.30 20.84
N ARG A 286 12.55 -6.23 20.26
CA ARG A 286 11.77 -6.20 19.03
C ARG A 286 12.58 -6.56 17.77
N GLY A 287 13.87 -6.23 17.73
CA GLY A 287 14.73 -6.57 16.58
C GLY A 287 14.81 -8.07 16.29
N ALA A 288 14.81 -8.90 17.32
CA ALA A 288 14.81 -10.37 17.18
C ALA A 288 13.50 -10.90 16.59
N GLN A 289 12.36 -10.34 16.98
CA GLN A 289 11.06 -10.74 16.42
C GLN A 289 10.97 -10.34 14.94
N ILE A 290 11.35 -9.12 14.60
CA ILE A 290 11.34 -8.66 13.19
C ILE A 290 12.29 -9.52 12.33
N ALA A 291 13.44 -9.95 12.87
CA ALA A 291 14.34 -10.86 12.17
C ALA A 291 13.71 -12.25 11.94
N ALA A 292 12.92 -12.75 12.89
CA ALA A 292 12.16 -13.99 12.71
C ALA A 292 11.05 -13.83 11.66
N ASP A 293 10.34 -12.70 11.67
CA ASP A 293 9.31 -12.39 10.66
C ASP A 293 9.92 -12.27 9.25
N MET A 294 11.08 -11.63 9.13
CA MET A 294 11.84 -11.59 7.87
C MET A 294 12.25 -12.99 7.41
N ALA A 295 12.71 -13.83 8.33
CA ALA A 295 13.10 -15.19 8.00
C ALA A 295 11.88 -16.01 7.51
N ALA A 296 10.73 -15.85 8.13
CA ALA A 296 9.47 -16.46 7.67
C ALA A 296 9.07 -15.92 6.29
N TYR A 297 9.13 -14.60 6.08
CA TYR A 297 8.89 -13.98 4.77
C TYR A 297 9.79 -14.56 3.68
N LEU A 298 11.07 -14.74 3.95
CA LEU A 298 12.02 -15.33 3.00
C LEU A 298 11.86 -16.85 2.84
N ALA A 299 11.35 -17.55 3.84
CA ALA A 299 11.14 -18.99 3.77
C ALA A 299 9.91 -19.36 2.93
N ASP A 300 8.77 -18.77 3.27
CA ASP A 300 7.49 -18.99 2.62
C ASP A 300 6.55 -17.83 2.94
N SER A 301 6.08 -17.15 1.91
CA SER A 301 5.11 -16.08 2.05
C SER A 301 4.20 -15.97 0.84
N TRP A 302 3.07 -15.29 1.03
CA TRP A 302 2.07 -15.04 -0.01
C TRP A 302 2.63 -14.43 -1.30
N ILE A 303 3.77 -13.71 -1.23
CA ILE A 303 4.38 -13.04 -2.38
C ILE A 303 4.94 -14.04 -3.41
N TYR A 304 5.35 -15.25 -2.97
CA TYR A 304 5.96 -16.23 -3.87
C TYR A 304 5.02 -16.67 -4.98
N ALA A 305 3.73 -16.83 -4.71
CA ALA A 305 2.76 -17.14 -5.76
C ALA A 305 2.74 -16.07 -6.88
N ARG A 306 3.01 -14.79 -6.56
CA ARG A 306 3.10 -13.69 -7.52
C ARG A 306 4.42 -13.73 -8.28
N LEU A 307 5.52 -14.04 -7.59
CA LEU A 307 6.84 -14.20 -8.21
C LEU A 307 6.88 -15.40 -9.13
N ASP A 308 6.27 -16.53 -8.74
CA ASP A 308 6.17 -17.74 -9.58
C ASP A 308 5.33 -17.46 -10.84
N ALA A 309 4.22 -16.77 -10.72
CA ALA A 309 3.43 -16.32 -11.86
C ALA A 309 4.22 -15.39 -12.78
N ALA A 310 5.01 -14.46 -12.22
CA ALA A 310 5.89 -13.60 -12.97
C ALA A 310 7.03 -14.37 -13.65
N ASP A 311 7.64 -15.35 -12.98
CA ASP A 311 8.69 -16.19 -13.54
C ASP A 311 8.16 -17.12 -14.67
N ALA A 312 6.97 -17.70 -14.50
CA ALA A 312 6.32 -18.55 -15.51
C ALA A 312 6.10 -17.77 -16.82
N SER A 313 5.70 -16.51 -16.73
CA SER A 313 5.46 -15.66 -17.89
C SER A 313 6.71 -15.31 -18.71
N VAL A 314 7.87 -15.34 -18.05
CA VAL A 314 9.15 -15.06 -18.74
C VAL A 314 9.55 -16.22 -19.64
N THR A 315 9.15 -17.43 -19.29
CA THR A 315 9.46 -18.67 -20.02
C THR A 315 8.47 -18.98 -21.14
N GLU A 316 7.24 -18.48 -21.01
CA GLU A 316 6.18 -18.67 -21.99
C GLU A 316 5.84 -17.32 -22.63
N ASN A 317 6.06 -17.16 -23.93
CA ASN A 317 5.47 -16.06 -24.72
C ASN A 317 3.92 -16.11 -24.74
N SER A 318 3.29 -16.77 -23.74
CA SER A 318 1.94 -17.32 -23.82
C SER A 318 0.88 -16.56 -23.03
N LEU A 319 1.20 -15.47 -22.33
CA LEU A 319 0.18 -14.81 -21.48
C LEU A 319 -0.78 -13.91 -22.25
N ALA A 320 -0.40 -13.40 -23.42
CA ALA A 320 -1.38 -12.88 -24.38
C ALA A 320 -2.43 -13.94 -24.73
N ALA A 321 -2.04 -15.23 -24.75
CA ALA A 321 -2.94 -16.38 -24.95
C ALA A 321 -3.81 -16.66 -23.73
N SER A 322 -3.32 -16.47 -22.49
CA SER A 322 -4.10 -16.69 -21.27
C SER A 322 -5.17 -15.61 -21.05
N PHE A 323 -4.87 -14.34 -21.35
CA PHE A 323 -5.88 -13.28 -21.39
C PHE A 323 -6.93 -13.54 -22.47
N ALA A 324 -6.52 -13.91 -23.67
CA ALA A 324 -7.43 -14.23 -24.78
C ALA A 324 -8.27 -15.51 -24.51
N GLN A 325 -7.80 -16.42 -23.67
CA GLN A 325 -8.51 -17.63 -23.30
C GLN A 325 -9.47 -17.42 -22.13
N ALA A 326 -9.12 -16.55 -21.17
CA ALA A 326 -9.99 -16.14 -20.06
C ALA A 326 -11.17 -15.27 -20.55
N GLU A 327 -10.98 -14.43 -21.57
CA GLU A 327 -12.07 -13.68 -22.22
C GLU A 327 -13.10 -14.60 -22.91
N LYS A 328 -12.71 -15.80 -23.32
CA LYS A 328 -13.58 -16.77 -23.99
C LYS A 328 -14.32 -17.73 -23.05
N THR A 329 -13.99 -17.73 -21.75
CA THR A 329 -14.65 -18.59 -20.77
C THR A 329 -15.77 -17.82 -20.09
N PRO A 330 -17.07 -18.12 -20.35
CA PRO A 330 -18.15 -17.45 -19.66
C PRO A 330 -18.07 -17.77 -18.17
N CYS A 331 -18.02 -16.73 -17.35
CA CYS A 331 -18.10 -16.84 -15.90
C CYS A 331 -19.41 -17.57 -15.53
N LYS A 332 -19.30 -18.80 -15.06
CA LYS A 332 -20.43 -19.45 -14.39
C LYS A 332 -20.67 -18.65 -13.11
N SER A 333 -21.76 -17.91 -13.07
CA SER A 333 -22.27 -17.28 -11.85
C SER A 333 -22.28 -18.35 -10.75
N ALA A 334 -21.48 -18.16 -9.71
CA ALA A 334 -21.62 -18.91 -8.48
C ALA A 334 -22.98 -18.53 -7.90
N GLY A 335 -23.96 -19.42 -8.09
CA GLY A 335 -25.26 -19.30 -7.50
C GLY A 335 -25.12 -19.32 -5.99
N SER A 336 -25.68 -18.31 -5.38
CA SER A 336 -25.94 -18.21 -3.95
C SER A 336 -26.62 -19.48 -3.44
N THR A 337 -26.00 -20.16 -2.49
CA THR A 337 -26.73 -21.04 -1.59
C THR A 337 -26.39 -20.61 -0.17
N LEU A 338 -27.19 -19.65 0.29
CA LEU A 338 -27.43 -19.45 1.70
C LEU A 338 -28.38 -20.57 2.15
N GLN A 339 -27.93 -21.43 3.02
CA GLN A 339 -28.72 -22.11 4.05
C GLN A 339 -27.96 -22.08 5.36
#